data_bdfdcee0623806c4b314e8b2ffafd502
#
_entry.id   bdfdcee0623806c4b314e8b2ffafd502
#
_cell.length_a   1.000
_cell.length_b   1.000
_cell.length_c   1.000
_cell.angle_alpha   90.00
_cell.angle_beta   90.00
_cell.angle_gamma   90.00
#
_symmetry.space_group_name_H-M   'P 1'
#
loop_
_entity.id
_entity.type
_entity.pdbx_description
1 polymer ?
#
loop_
_entity_poly.entity_id
_entity_poly.type
_entity_poly.pdbx_seq_one_letter_code
_entity_poly.pdbx_strand_id
1 'polypeptide(L)'
;MEVNVLNIKGEDTGRKVALNEAIFGITPNDHAIYLDVKQFLANQRQGTHKSKERSEISGSTRKLGRQKGGGGARRGDINSPVLVGGARVFGPKPRDYWFKLNKKVKALARKSALSYKAQANNIIVVEDFTFEAPKTKDFVNVVNNLKVAGKKLLVVLSEADKNVYLSARNLERTNLAIASALNTYNVLNAETLVVTESALKAIEGTLVK
;
A
#
# COMPACT_ATOMS: atom_id res chain seq x y z
N MET A 1 -18.17 -19.60 7.49
CA MET A 1 -18.45 -19.15 6.11
C MET A 1 -17.72 -20.07 5.15
N GLU A 2 -18.42 -20.65 4.15
CA GLU A 2 -17.82 -21.56 3.17
C GLU A 2 -17.69 -20.88 1.83
N VAL A 3 -16.60 -21.14 1.10
CA VAL A 3 -16.33 -20.61 -0.24
C VAL A 3 -15.97 -21.78 -1.15
N ASN A 4 -16.53 -21.77 -2.37
CA ASN A 4 -16.20 -22.79 -3.37
C ASN A 4 -14.79 -22.56 -3.92
N VAL A 5 -14.07 -23.62 -4.20
CA VAL A 5 -12.77 -23.59 -4.84
C VAL A 5 -12.95 -23.67 -6.35
N LEU A 6 -12.41 -22.68 -7.06
CA LEU A 6 -12.45 -22.61 -8.52
C LEU A 6 -11.14 -23.13 -9.13
N ASN A 7 -11.20 -23.62 -10.35
CA ASN A 7 -10.01 -23.91 -11.14
C ASN A 7 -9.56 -22.67 -11.96
N ILE A 8 -8.44 -22.75 -12.65
CA ILE A 8 -7.91 -21.66 -13.52
C ILE A 8 -8.88 -21.31 -14.66
N LYS A 9 -9.79 -22.22 -15.02
CA LYS A 9 -10.81 -21.99 -16.05
C LYS A 9 -12.07 -21.30 -15.49
N GLY A 10 -12.14 -21.06 -14.19
CA GLY A 10 -13.29 -20.45 -13.53
C GLY A 10 -14.45 -21.42 -13.26
N GLU A 11 -14.23 -22.72 -13.40
CA GLU A 11 -15.21 -23.74 -13.11
C GLU A 11 -15.11 -24.16 -11.63
N ASP A 12 -16.25 -24.51 -11.04
CA ASP A 12 -16.30 -25.00 -9.65
C ASP A 12 -15.74 -26.45 -9.60
N THR A 13 -14.79 -26.66 -8.72
CA THR A 13 -14.16 -27.99 -8.52
C THR A 13 -15.01 -28.91 -7.65
N GLY A 14 -16.15 -28.43 -7.13
CA GLY A 14 -16.99 -29.16 -6.17
C GLY A 14 -16.41 -29.22 -4.75
N ARG A 15 -15.21 -28.65 -4.54
CA ARG A 15 -14.59 -28.56 -3.20
C ARG A 15 -14.98 -27.24 -2.54
N LYS A 16 -15.25 -27.30 -1.24
CA LYS A 16 -15.50 -26.12 -0.41
C LYS A 16 -14.43 -25.99 0.65
N VAL A 17 -14.02 -24.77 0.90
CA VAL A 17 -13.11 -24.44 1.98
C VAL A 17 -13.82 -23.58 2.99
N ALA A 18 -13.79 -23.99 4.27
CA ALA A 18 -14.33 -23.21 5.37
C ALA A 18 -13.33 -22.11 5.76
N LEU A 19 -13.75 -20.86 5.71
CA LEU A 19 -12.97 -19.73 6.21
C LEU A 19 -12.99 -19.71 7.74
N ASN A 20 -11.82 -19.56 8.36
CA ASN A 20 -11.67 -19.53 9.81
C ASN A 20 -12.36 -18.30 10.41
N GLU A 21 -13.34 -18.51 11.29
CA GLU A 21 -14.12 -17.43 11.93
C GLU A 21 -13.26 -16.49 12.78
N ALA A 22 -12.17 -16.99 13.38
CA ALA A 22 -11.24 -16.17 14.16
C ALA A 22 -10.45 -15.15 13.31
N ILE A 23 -10.53 -15.23 11.97
CA ILE A 23 -9.87 -14.30 11.04
C ILE A 23 -10.92 -13.56 10.21
N PHE A 24 -11.85 -14.28 9.59
CA PHE A 24 -12.80 -13.74 8.61
C PHE A 24 -14.16 -13.38 9.21
N GLY A 25 -14.47 -13.86 10.43
CA GLY A 25 -15.72 -13.64 11.12
C GLY A 25 -15.68 -12.62 12.23
N ILE A 26 -14.55 -11.95 12.45
CA ILE A 26 -14.44 -10.94 13.52
C ILE A 26 -15.22 -9.67 13.22
N THR A 27 -15.64 -8.96 14.26
CA THR A 27 -16.16 -7.59 14.14
C THR A 27 -15.01 -6.67 13.72
N PRO A 28 -15.08 -6.00 12.55
CA PRO A 28 -13.99 -5.16 12.07
C PRO A 28 -13.72 -3.96 12.97
N ASN A 29 -12.44 -3.59 13.14
CA ASN A 29 -12.01 -2.42 13.90
C ASN A 29 -11.41 -1.38 12.95
N ASP A 30 -12.18 -0.35 12.60
CA ASP A 30 -11.80 0.70 11.64
C ASP A 30 -10.62 1.53 12.12
N HIS A 31 -10.53 1.78 13.43
CA HIS A 31 -9.42 2.55 13.98
C HIS A 31 -8.08 1.80 13.84
N ALA A 32 -8.08 0.49 14.08
CA ALA A 32 -6.88 -0.34 13.88
C ALA A 32 -6.45 -0.34 12.40
N ILE A 33 -7.42 -0.47 11.49
CA ILE A 33 -7.19 -0.39 10.04
C ILE A 33 -6.58 0.97 9.67
N TYR A 34 -7.17 2.07 10.13
CA TYR A 34 -6.66 3.43 9.88
C TYR A 34 -5.20 3.60 10.33
N LEU A 35 -4.88 3.15 11.54
CA LEU A 35 -3.52 3.26 12.07
C LEU A 35 -2.50 2.46 11.25
N ASP A 36 -2.83 1.24 10.83
CA ASP A 36 -1.93 0.39 10.06
C ASP A 36 -1.70 0.93 8.65
N VAL A 37 -2.76 1.39 7.98
CA VAL A 37 -2.66 2.05 6.67
C VAL A 37 -1.86 3.34 6.77
N LYS A 38 -2.10 4.17 7.80
CA LYS A 38 -1.34 5.40 8.05
C LYS A 38 0.14 5.11 8.25
N GLN A 39 0.47 4.07 9.03
CA GLN A 39 1.84 3.64 9.23
C GLN A 39 2.48 3.19 7.92
N PHE A 40 1.81 2.33 7.15
CA PHE A 40 2.31 1.82 5.89
C PHE A 40 2.67 2.95 4.92
N LEU A 41 1.76 3.91 4.73
CA LEU A 41 1.98 5.05 3.84
C LEU A 41 3.05 6.01 4.37
N ALA A 42 3.10 6.25 5.68
CA ALA A 42 4.11 7.11 6.29
C ALA A 42 5.53 6.53 6.16
N ASN A 43 5.66 5.20 6.31
CA ASN A 43 6.96 4.53 6.21
C ASN A 43 7.54 4.47 4.78
N GLN A 44 6.72 4.76 3.75
CA GLN A 44 7.18 4.88 2.38
C GLN A 44 7.80 6.26 2.07
N ARG A 45 7.60 7.25 2.94
CA ARG A 45 8.07 8.62 2.72
C ARG A 45 9.53 8.75 3.14
N GLN A 46 10.38 9.28 2.24
CA GLN A 46 11.78 9.57 2.55
C GLN A 46 11.98 10.87 3.33
N GLY A 47 11.10 11.85 3.15
CA GLY A 47 11.13 13.11 3.88
C GLY A 47 12.32 14.02 3.59
N THR A 48 12.96 13.90 2.42
CA THR A 48 14.21 14.61 2.05
C THR A 48 14.00 16.04 1.56
N HIS A 49 12.75 16.52 1.50
CA HIS A 49 12.45 17.88 1.04
C HIS A 49 12.96 18.93 2.02
N LYS A 50 13.57 19.97 1.47
CA LYS A 50 14.16 21.07 2.20
C LYS A 50 14.01 22.39 1.44
N SER A 51 13.68 23.46 2.13
CA SER A 51 13.81 24.82 1.59
C SER A 51 15.06 25.48 2.14
N LYS A 52 15.65 26.39 1.34
CA LYS A 52 16.87 27.10 1.75
C LYS A 52 16.52 28.20 2.75
N GLU A 53 17.25 28.20 3.87
CA GLU A 53 17.22 29.22 4.88
C GLU A 53 18.12 30.42 4.48
N ARG A 54 18.06 31.51 5.23
CA ARG A 54 18.78 32.75 4.92
C ARG A 54 20.28 32.57 4.75
N SER A 55 20.89 31.70 5.55
CA SER A 55 22.31 31.38 5.49
C SER A 55 22.70 30.46 4.32
N GLU A 56 21.73 29.82 3.67
CA GLU A 56 21.97 28.84 2.62
C GLU A 56 21.73 29.36 1.21
N ILE A 57 21.11 30.56 1.09
CA ILE A 57 20.90 31.22 -0.20
C ILE A 57 22.18 31.94 -0.61
N SER A 58 22.54 31.79 -1.89
CA SER A 58 23.60 32.57 -2.50
C SER A 58 23.13 34.02 -2.67
N GLY A 59 23.96 34.96 -2.21
CA GLY A 59 23.65 36.37 -2.31
C GLY A 59 24.56 37.19 -1.37
N SER A 60 24.70 38.51 -1.64
CA SER A 60 25.45 39.40 -0.79
C SER A 60 24.75 39.65 0.53
N THR A 61 25.47 39.61 1.63
CA THR A 61 25.02 40.01 2.95
C THR A 61 25.09 41.53 3.18
N ARG A 62 25.59 42.28 2.18
CA ARG A 62 25.66 43.74 2.23
C ARG A 62 24.27 44.35 2.33
N LYS A 63 24.11 45.39 3.15
CA LYS A 63 22.93 46.20 3.26
C LYS A 63 22.55 46.82 1.91
N LEU A 64 21.32 46.64 1.44
CA LEU A 64 20.84 47.07 0.12
C LEU A 64 20.77 48.58 -0.05
N GLY A 65 20.58 49.32 1.02
CA GLY A 65 20.43 50.79 0.96
C GLY A 65 20.90 51.48 2.23
N ARG A 66 21.02 52.84 2.15
CA ARG A 66 21.34 53.66 3.29
C ARG A 66 20.23 53.60 4.35
N GLN A 67 20.58 53.76 5.62
CA GLN A 67 19.64 53.67 6.75
C GLN A 67 18.58 54.79 6.72
N LYS A 68 18.96 56.00 6.31
CA LYS A 68 18.11 57.18 6.24
C LYS A 68 18.38 57.95 4.96
N GLY A 69 17.46 58.86 4.58
CA GLY A 69 17.66 59.81 3.45
C GLY A 69 17.21 59.28 2.08
N GLY A 70 16.66 58.08 1.99
CA GLY A 70 16.25 57.47 0.70
C GLY A 70 14.72 57.44 0.48
N GLY A 71 13.89 57.94 1.40
CA GLY A 71 12.44 57.98 1.27
C GLY A 71 11.74 56.59 1.24
N GLY A 72 12.48 55.51 1.15
CA GLY A 72 11.97 54.13 1.06
C GLY A 72 12.09 53.35 2.36
N ALA A 73 11.56 52.11 2.36
CA ALA A 73 11.64 51.21 3.48
C ALA A 73 13.11 50.81 3.80
N ARG A 74 13.41 50.71 5.09
CA ARG A 74 14.73 50.23 5.54
C ARG A 74 14.89 48.74 5.18
N ARG A 75 15.95 48.41 4.43
CA ARG A 75 16.19 47.03 3.98
C ARG A 75 17.55 46.54 4.51
N GLY A 76 17.62 45.29 4.88
CA GLY A 76 18.86 44.59 5.19
C GLY A 76 19.56 44.04 3.93
N ASP A 77 19.93 42.79 3.96
CA ASP A 77 20.56 42.07 2.84
C ASP A 77 19.49 41.53 1.86
N ILE A 78 19.92 41.09 0.69
CA ILE A 78 19.06 40.53 -0.36
C ILE A 78 18.48 39.17 0.02
N ASN A 79 19.13 38.45 0.93
CA ASN A 79 18.72 37.10 1.36
C ASN A 79 17.53 37.12 2.35
N SER A 80 17.06 38.33 2.75
CA SER A 80 15.97 38.47 3.70
C SER A 80 14.70 37.81 3.18
N PRO A 81 13.95 37.07 4.03
CA PRO A 81 12.71 36.39 3.63
C PRO A 81 11.56 37.35 3.27
N VAL A 82 11.70 38.64 3.61
CA VAL A 82 10.72 39.67 3.28
C VAL A 82 10.82 40.13 1.81
N LEU A 83 11.95 39.83 1.17
CA LEU A 83 12.18 40.21 -0.22
C LEU A 83 11.77 39.10 -1.18
N VAL A 84 11.31 39.50 -2.38
CA VAL A 84 11.07 38.54 -3.46
C VAL A 84 12.39 37.90 -3.87
N GLY A 85 12.41 36.56 -3.93
CA GLY A 85 13.64 35.79 -4.14
C GLY A 85 14.49 35.57 -2.90
N GLY A 86 14.08 36.07 -1.72
CA GLY A 86 14.74 35.80 -0.45
C GLY A 86 14.49 34.38 0.10
N ALA A 87 15.05 34.13 1.26
CA ALA A 87 14.98 32.84 1.94
C ALA A 87 13.57 32.45 2.41
N ARG A 88 13.34 31.16 2.64
CA ARG A 88 12.11 30.65 3.25
C ARG A 88 12.26 30.57 4.77
N VAL A 89 11.38 31.28 5.51
CA VAL A 89 11.24 31.15 6.97
C VAL A 89 10.27 30.01 7.27
N PHE A 90 10.58 29.17 8.25
CA PHE A 90 9.76 28.02 8.65
C PHE A 90 9.38 27.07 7.50
N GLY A 91 10.25 26.98 6.50
CA GLY A 91 10.07 26.06 5.40
C GLY A 91 10.28 24.58 5.84
N PRO A 92 9.95 23.63 4.98
CA PRO A 92 10.16 22.24 5.28
C PRO A 92 11.63 21.94 5.51
N LYS A 93 11.91 21.11 6.52
CA LYS A 93 13.22 20.53 6.81
C LYS A 93 13.15 19.02 6.65
N PRO A 94 14.24 18.34 6.25
CA PRO A 94 14.27 16.89 6.22
C PRO A 94 13.87 16.32 7.56
N ARG A 95 12.94 15.36 7.54
CA ARG A 95 12.48 14.68 8.74
C ARG A 95 12.02 13.26 8.43
N ASP A 96 12.10 12.39 9.40
CA ASP A 96 11.54 11.07 9.34
C ASP A 96 10.04 11.11 9.61
N TYR A 97 9.30 10.38 8.78
CA TYR A 97 7.86 10.17 8.94
C TYR A 97 7.55 8.83 9.57
N TRP A 98 8.57 8.00 9.74
CA TRP A 98 8.45 6.65 10.23
C TRP A 98 7.92 6.60 11.67
N PHE A 99 7.01 5.66 11.93
CA PHE A 99 6.57 5.30 13.27
C PHE A 99 6.21 3.82 13.36
N LYS A 100 6.19 3.28 14.56
CA LYS A 100 5.99 1.86 14.84
C LYS A 100 4.62 1.62 15.47
N LEU A 101 3.95 0.54 15.06
CA LEU A 101 2.73 0.02 15.68
C LEU A 101 3.00 -1.34 16.35
N ASN A 102 2.27 -1.62 17.40
CA ASN A 102 2.32 -2.90 18.10
C ASN A 102 1.89 -4.05 17.17
N LYS A 103 2.55 -5.19 17.27
CA LYS A 103 2.27 -6.39 16.45
C LYS A 103 0.81 -6.84 16.55
N LYS A 104 0.23 -6.81 17.76
CA LYS A 104 -1.18 -7.19 18.01
C LYS A 104 -2.16 -6.28 17.26
N VAL A 105 -1.89 -4.95 17.22
CA VAL A 105 -2.74 -3.97 16.49
C VAL A 105 -2.68 -4.24 14.98
N LYS A 106 -1.49 -4.51 14.43
CA LYS A 106 -1.34 -4.88 13.02
C LYS A 106 -2.05 -6.18 12.66
N ALA A 107 -2.00 -7.18 13.53
CA ALA A 107 -2.72 -8.43 13.33
C ALA A 107 -4.24 -8.20 13.34
N LEU A 108 -4.75 -7.41 14.29
CA LEU A 108 -6.16 -7.04 14.37
C LEU A 108 -6.60 -6.28 13.11
N ALA A 109 -5.80 -5.32 12.62
CA ALA A 109 -6.08 -4.56 11.41
C ALA A 109 -6.19 -5.47 10.17
N ARG A 110 -5.25 -6.43 10.01
CA ARG A 110 -5.30 -7.41 8.90
C ARG A 110 -6.52 -8.30 8.97
N LYS A 111 -6.84 -8.85 10.14
CA LYS A 111 -8.05 -9.65 10.36
C LYS A 111 -9.30 -8.85 10.03
N SER A 112 -9.39 -7.58 10.48
CA SER A 112 -10.52 -6.69 10.20
C SER A 112 -10.69 -6.41 8.70
N ALA A 113 -9.59 -6.19 7.97
CA ALA A 113 -9.63 -5.98 6.52
C ALA A 113 -10.09 -7.24 5.77
N LEU A 114 -9.63 -8.44 6.18
CA LEU A 114 -10.07 -9.71 5.61
C LEU A 114 -11.54 -10.01 5.93
N SER A 115 -12.00 -9.68 7.13
CA SER A 115 -13.40 -9.80 7.53
C SER A 115 -14.32 -8.92 6.66
N TYR A 116 -13.94 -7.68 6.36
CA TYR A 116 -14.68 -6.83 5.41
C TYR A 116 -14.78 -7.46 4.01
N LYS A 117 -13.68 -8.06 3.51
CA LYS A 117 -13.70 -8.74 2.20
C LYS A 117 -14.61 -9.96 2.21
N ALA A 118 -14.62 -10.71 3.31
CA ALA A 118 -15.50 -11.88 3.48
C ALA A 118 -16.97 -11.46 3.52
N GLN A 119 -17.33 -10.44 4.32
CA GLN A 119 -18.70 -9.92 4.41
C GLN A 119 -19.20 -9.37 3.07
N ALA A 120 -18.34 -8.76 2.28
CA ALA A 120 -18.67 -8.26 0.94
C ALA A 120 -18.69 -9.34 -0.15
N ASN A 121 -18.40 -10.61 0.17
CA ASN A 121 -18.24 -11.72 -0.78
C ASN A 121 -17.23 -11.44 -1.90
N ASN A 122 -16.17 -10.70 -1.58
CA ASN A 122 -15.11 -10.30 -2.52
C ASN A 122 -13.86 -11.19 -2.39
N ILE A 123 -14.00 -12.41 -1.89
CA ILE A 123 -12.94 -13.40 -1.79
C ILE A 123 -13.26 -14.55 -2.75
N ILE A 124 -12.30 -14.85 -3.61
CA ILE A 124 -12.36 -15.99 -4.53
C ILE A 124 -11.21 -16.93 -4.16
N VAL A 125 -11.52 -18.20 -3.93
CA VAL A 125 -10.50 -19.23 -3.67
C VAL A 125 -10.27 -20.01 -4.95
N VAL A 126 -8.97 -20.18 -5.31
CA VAL A 126 -8.55 -20.87 -6.53
C VAL A 126 -7.57 -21.99 -6.16
N GLU A 127 -7.57 -23.07 -6.92
CA GLU A 127 -6.54 -24.09 -6.81
C GLU A 127 -5.14 -23.49 -6.98
N ASP A 128 -4.14 -24.15 -6.41
CA ASP A 128 -2.75 -23.74 -6.61
C ASP A 128 -2.37 -23.94 -8.09
N PHE A 129 -1.77 -22.93 -8.68
CA PHE A 129 -1.38 -22.93 -10.08
C PHE A 129 0.01 -22.36 -10.27
N THR A 130 0.70 -22.84 -11.28
CA THR A 130 2.00 -22.36 -11.73
C THR A 130 2.01 -22.22 -13.24
N PHE A 131 2.90 -21.42 -13.79
CA PHE A 131 3.10 -21.30 -15.23
C PHE A 131 4.48 -21.85 -15.61
N GLU A 132 4.56 -22.64 -16.67
CA GLU A 132 5.83 -23.16 -17.21
C GLU A 132 6.72 -22.02 -17.73
N ALA A 133 6.11 -21.01 -18.37
CA ALA A 133 6.78 -19.83 -18.89
C ALA A 133 6.03 -18.55 -18.52
N PRO A 134 6.73 -17.42 -18.31
CA PRO A 134 6.11 -16.15 -17.97
C PRO A 134 5.41 -15.56 -19.21
N LYS A 135 4.08 -15.67 -19.29
CA LYS A 135 3.24 -15.12 -20.36
C LYS A 135 2.08 -14.34 -19.79
N THR A 136 1.97 -13.05 -20.16
CA THR A 136 0.86 -12.18 -19.73
C THR A 136 -0.49 -12.64 -20.27
N LYS A 137 -0.53 -13.21 -21.49
CA LYS A 137 -1.77 -13.72 -22.09
C LYS A 137 -2.42 -14.83 -21.25
N ASP A 138 -1.63 -15.74 -20.69
CA ASP A 138 -2.13 -16.84 -19.89
C ASP A 138 -2.75 -16.32 -18.58
N PHE A 139 -2.11 -15.32 -17.96
CA PHE A 139 -2.66 -14.68 -16.78
C PHE A 139 -3.95 -13.88 -17.08
N VAL A 140 -4.02 -13.18 -18.21
CA VAL A 140 -5.23 -12.48 -18.66
C VAL A 140 -6.39 -13.46 -18.88
N ASN A 141 -6.12 -14.65 -19.44
CA ASN A 141 -7.12 -15.69 -19.59
C ASN A 141 -7.67 -16.13 -18.22
N VAL A 142 -6.81 -16.32 -17.21
CA VAL A 142 -7.24 -16.64 -15.82
C VAL A 142 -8.13 -15.55 -15.24
N VAL A 143 -7.74 -14.26 -15.37
CA VAL A 143 -8.53 -13.12 -14.88
C VAL A 143 -9.90 -13.05 -15.55
N ASN A 144 -9.97 -13.30 -16.86
CA ASN A 144 -11.22 -13.32 -17.62
C ASN A 144 -12.12 -14.49 -17.21
N ASN A 145 -11.53 -15.68 -17.04
CA ASN A 145 -12.25 -16.88 -16.63
C ASN A 145 -12.87 -16.72 -15.23
N LEU A 146 -12.16 -16.09 -14.31
CA LEU A 146 -12.65 -15.78 -12.97
C LEU A 146 -13.65 -14.60 -12.95
N LYS A 147 -13.93 -13.97 -14.09
CA LYS A 147 -14.87 -12.83 -14.24
C LYS A 147 -14.50 -11.62 -13.36
N VAL A 148 -13.20 -11.40 -13.14
CA VAL A 148 -12.67 -10.28 -12.33
C VAL A 148 -11.95 -9.23 -13.18
N ALA A 149 -12.07 -9.30 -14.48
CA ALA A 149 -11.49 -8.33 -15.41
C ALA A 149 -12.00 -6.91 -15.12
N GLY A 150 -11.09 -5.93 -15.15
CA GLY A 150 -11.41 -4.51 -14.89
C GLY A 150 -11.49 -4.11 -13.41
N LYS A 151 -11.56 -5.04 -12.46
CA LYS A 151 -11.52 -4.77 -11.03
C LYS A 151 -10.07 -4.66 -10.53
N LYS A 152 -9.87 -3.95 -9.42
CA LYS A 152 -8.58 -4.00 -8.72
C LYS A 152 -8.43 -5.36 -8.04
N LEU A 153 -7.47 -6.15 -8.53
CA LEU A 153 -7.24 -7.52 -8.12
C LEU A 153 -6.00 -7.63 -7.23
N LEU A 154 -6.11 -8.39 -6.14
CA LEU A 154 -4.97 -8.86 -5.37
C LEU A 154 -4.96 -10.38 -5.39
N VAL A 155 -3.94 -10.96 -6.00
CA VAL A 155 -3.72 -12.41 -5.99
C VAL A 155 -2.74 -12.75 -4.88
N VAL A 156 -3.12 -13.67 -4.00
CA VAL A 156 -2.29 -14.11 -2.89
C VAL A 156 -1.84 -15.55 -3.13
N LEU A 157 -0.54 -15.72 -3.21
CA LEU A 157 0.12 -17.02 -3.37
C LEU A 157 0.72 -17.47 -2.02
N SER A 158 0.87 -18.77 -1.83
CA SER A 158 1.55 -19.33 -0.65
C SER A 158 3.03 -18.96 -0.63
N GLU A 159 3.69 -19.17 -1.77
CA GLU A 159 5.11 -18.96 -2.00
C GLU A 159 5.35 -18.07 -3.21
N ALA A 160 6.58 -17.59 -3.36
CA ALA A 160 6.99 -16.75 -4.48
C ALA A 160 7.14 -17.58 -5.76
N ASP A 161 6.22 -17.41 -6.72
CA ASP A 161 6.39 -17.94 -8.07
C ASP A 161 6.82 -16.80 -9.02
N LYS A 162 8.05 -16.97 -9.56
CA LYS A 162 8.65 -16.00 -10.49
C LYS A 162 7.85 -15.90 -11.79
N ASN A 163 7.35 -17.01 -12.33
CA ASN A 163 6.65 -17.03 -13.60
C ASN A 163 5.29 -16.36 -13.48
N VAL A 164 4.55 -16.64 -12.41
CA VAL A 164 3.27 -15.98 -12.12
C VAL A 164 3.47 -14.49 -11.89
N TYR A 165 4.49 -14.09 -11.12
CA TYR A 165 4.81 -12.68 -10.87
C TYR A 165 5.12 -11.92 -12.17
N LEU A 166 5.99 -12.46 -13.03
CA LEU A 166 6.36 -11.82 -14.30
C LEU A 166 5.17 -11.74 -15.27
N SER A 167 4.25 -12.70 -15.22
CA SER A 167 3.05 -12.75 -16.07
C SER A 167 2.03 -11.68 -15.65
N ALA A 168 1.93 -11.38 -14.36
CA ALA A 168 0.91 -10.49 -13.81
C ALA A 168 1.36 -9.02 -13.68
N ARG A 169 2.65 -8.75 -13.41
CA ARG A 169 3.14 -7.41 -13.03
C ARG A 169 2.89 -6.30 -14.05
N ASN A 170 2.75 -6.65 -15.35
CA ASN A 170 2.47 -5.68 -16.42
C ASN A 170 0.99 -5.30 -16.54
N LEU A 171 0.11 -6.03 -15.86
CA LEU A 171 -1.33 -5.76 -15.93
C LEU A 171 -1.70 -4.64 -14.97
N GLU A 172 -2.42 -3.64 -15.50
CA GLU A 172 -3.00 -2.59 -14.67
C GLU A 172 -3.98 -3.18 -13.66
N ARG A 173 -4.04 -2.58 -12.49
CA ARG A 173 -4.95 -2.94 -11.39
C ARG A 173 -4.78 -4.36 -10.84
N THR A 174 -3.71 -5.07 -11.23
CA THR A 174 -3.40 -6.41 -10.72
C THR A 174 -2.16 -6.36 -9.84
N ASN A 175 -2.30 -6.80 -8.60
CA ASN A 175 -1.19 -6.93 -7.66
C ASN A 175 -1.06 -8.39 -7.21
N LEU A 176 0.18 -8.82 -6.98
CA LEU A 176 0.47 -10.10 -6.34
C LEU A 176 1.08 -9.87 -4.96
N ALA A 177 0.74 -10.75 -4.04
CA ALA A 177 1.34 -10.81 -2.72
C ALA A 177 1.57 -12.27 -2.31
N ILE A 178 2.59 -12.48 -1.49
CA ILE A 178 2.79 -13.77 -0.81
C ILE A 178 2.01 -13.71 0.51
N ALA A 179 1.45 -14.83 0.93
CA ALA A 179 0.66 -14.92 2.16
C ALA A 179 1.39 -14.36 3.40
N SER A 180 2.71 -14.59 3.51
CA SER A 180 3.54 -14.05 4.58
C SER A 180 3.74 -12.53 4.54
N ALA A 181 3.71 -11.93 3.34
CA ALA A 181 3.88 -10.48 3.11
C ALA A 181 2.55 -9.72 2.99
N LEU A 182 1.42 -10.39 3.19
CA LEU A 182 0.10 -9.79 3.11
C LEU A 182 -0.04 -8.64 4.12
N ASN A 183 -0.42 -7.45 3.65
CA ASN A 183 -0.62 -6.28 4.47
C ASN A 183 -2.05 -5.71 4.33
N THR A 184 -2.47 -4.95 5.33
CA THR A 184 -3.81 -4.35 5.41
C THR A 184 -4.09 -3.41 4.23
N TYR A 185 -3.09 -2.63 3.79
CA TYR A 185 -3.24 -1.68 2.70
C TYR A 185 -3.56 -2.38 1.37
N ASN A 186 -2.82 -3.45 1.02
CA ASN A 186 -3.05 -4.19 -0.22
C ASN A 186 -4.43 -4.86 -0.24
N VAL A 187 -4.84 -5.45 0.89
CA VAL A 187 -6.17 -6.07 1.03
C VAL A 187 -7.29 -5.06 0.81
N LEU A 188 -7.18 -3.86 1.39
CA LEU A 188 -8.22 -2.82 1.25
C LEU A 188 -8.20 -2.17 -0.13
N ASN A 189 -7.02 -1.94 -0.71
CA ASN A 189 -6.88 -1.31 -2.02
C ASN A 189 -7.43 -2.18 -3.17
N ALA A 190 -7.41 -3.50 -3.01
CA ALA A 190 -8.01 -4.42 -3.96
C ALA A 190 -9.53 -4.42 -3.81
N GLU A 191 -10.26 -4.52 -4.91
CA GLU A 191 -11.70 -4.78 -4.91
C GLU A 191 -11.98 -6.26 -4.65
N THR A 192 -11.28 -7.13 -5.38
CA THR A 192 -11.42 -8.58 -5.25
C THR A 192 -10.10 -9.19 -4.79
N LEU A 193 -10.20 -10.11 -3.85
CA LEU A 193 -9.10 -10.90 -3.32
C LEU A 193 -9.18 -12.31 -3.91
N VAL A 194 -8.17 -12.72 -4.67
CA VAL A 194 -8.03 -14.09 -5.16
C VAL A 194 -6.94 -14.78 -4.34
N VAL A 195 -7.30 -15.85 -3.67
CA VAL A 195 -6.39 -16.57 -2.75
C VAL A 195 -6.24 -18.00 -3.22
N THR A 196 -5.02 -18.49 -3.34
CA THR A 196 -4.79 -19.91 -3.61
C THR A 196 -5.09 -20.74 -2.36
N GLU A 197 -5.46 -22.01 -2.54
CA GLU A 197 -5.86 -22.89 -1.43
C GLU A 197 -4.74 -23.04 -0.38
N SER A 198 -3.50 -23.20 -0.84
CA SER A 198 -2.32 -23.25 0.05
C SER A 198 -2.03 -21.91 0.74
N ALA A 199 -2.26 -20.76 0.05
CA ALA A 199 -2.09 -19.45 0.64
C ALA A 199 -3.10 -19.18 1.77
N LEU A 200 -4.32 -19.70 1.67
CA LEU A 200 -5.31 -19.56 2.74
C LEU A 200 -4.81 -20.22 4.03
N LYS A 201 -4.28 -21.46 3.94
CA LYS A 201 -3.67 -22.17 5.08
C LYS A 201 -2.49 -21.41 5.68
N ALA A 202 -1.66 -20.78 4.82
CA ALA A 202 -0.52 -19.97 5.26
C ALA A 202 -0.95 -18.69 5.99
N ILE A 203 -2.03 -18.03 5.51
CA ILE A 203 -2.63 -16.84 6.17
C ILE A 203 -3.15 -17.24 7.55
N GLU A 204 -3.86 -18.34 7.65
CA GLU A 204 -4.38 -18.87 8.92
C GLU A 204 -3.26 -19.17 9.91
N GLY A 205 -2.22 -19.87 9.48
CA GLY A 205 -1.05 -20.17 10.32
C GLY A 205 -0.30 -18.92 10.82
N THR A 206 -0.39 -17.80 10.09
CA THR A 206 0.26 -16.54 10.46
C THR A 206 -0.59 -15.71 11.44
N LEU A 207 -1.91 -15.72 11.28
CA LEU A 207 -2.82 -14.83 12.01
C LEU A 207 -3.52 -15.47 13.21
N VAL A 208 -3.57 -16.80 13.32
CA VAL A 208 -4.21 -17.50 14.46
C VAL A 208 -3.31 -17.55 15.70
N LYS A 209 -2.04 -17.18 15.61
CA LYS A 209 -1.09 -17.13 16.74
C LYS A 209 -1.48 -16.12 17.78
#